data_235cfcd31f2de6a7189ca67ff2cc7b92
#
_entry.id   235cfcd31f2de6a7189ca67ff2cc7b92
#
_cell.length_a   1.000
_cell.length_b   1.000
_cell.length_c   1.000
_cell.angle_alpha   90.00
_cell.angle_beta   90.00
_cell.angle_gamma   90.00
#
_symmetry.space_group_name_H-M   'P 1'
#
loop_
_entity.id
_entity.type
_entity.pdbx_description
1 polymer ?
#
loop_
_entity_poly.entity_id
_entity_poly.type
_entity_poly.pdbx_seq_one_letter_code
_entity_poly.pdbx_strand_id
1 'polypeptide(L)'
;LYVFYEQDAGVCGLYSYNMIRKELVNPLYGHGYCLFGNGDLVLFSSEGEATRNHPMQIWRTPYCDDEHAASVPDSGSFVSRIGNKELVRAISDTKTLTRLAGVSQPTRVGYEDLAERAKRMFDVYFWLEDDEAHGLGEAIGALASTAELVIDEFVKVEEISAQAVRSLEDAQARHHELAGSIDTGAWET
;
A
#
# COMPACT_ATOMS: atom_id res chain seq x y z
N LEU A 1 -1.13 -7.70 -19.48
CA LEU A 1 -1.40 -8.97 -20.14
C LEU A 1 -2.89 -9.20 -20.20
N TYR A 2 -3.41 -9.55 -21.38
CA TYR A 2 -4.80 -9.94 -21.58
C TYR A 2 -4.85 -11.42 -21.89
N VAL A 3 -5.75 -12.14 -21.22
CA VAL A 3 -5.99 -13.56 -21.45
C VAL A 3 -7.44 -13.74 -21.86
N PHE A 4 -7.64 -14.28 -23.05
CA PHE A 4 -8.96 -14.65 -23.56
C PHE A 4 -9.20 -16.11 -23.24
N TYR A 5 -10.33 -16.40 -22.68
CA TYR A 5 -10.76 -17.75 -22.34
C TYR A 5 -12.16 -17.99 -22.93
N GLU A 6 -12.29 -19.04 -23.72
CA GLU A 6 -13.57 -19.45 -24.23
C GLU A 6 -14.21 -20.45 -23.27
N GLN A 7 -15.42 -20.14 -22.83
CA GLN A 7 -16.23 -21.03 -22.02
C GLN A 7 -17.17 -21.83 -22.90
N ASP A 8 -17.67 -22.97 -22.37
CA ASP A 8 -18.74 -23.71 -23.02
C ASP A 8 -19.93 -22.79 -23.33
N ALA A 9 -20.56 -22.96 -24.49
CA ALA A 9 -21.65 -22.13 -24.99
C ALA A 9 -21.27 -20.81 -25.69
N GLY A 10 -20.04 -20.67 -26.17
CA GLY A 10 -19.65 -19.50 -26.99
C GLY A 10 -19.48 -18.19 -26.21
N VAL A 11 -19.31 -18.26 -24.91
CA VAL A 11 -19.01 -17.10 -24.08
C VAL A 11 -17.50 -16.97 -23.93
N CYS A 12 -16.97 -15.81 -24.29
CA CYS A 12 -15.56 -15.47 -24.09
C CYS A 12 -15.39 -14.64 -22.82
N GLY A 13 -14.47 -15.03 -21.96
CA GLY A 13 -14.01 -14.25 -20.82
C GLY A 13 -12.69 -13.54 -21.13
N LEU A 14 -12.63 -12.24 -20.90
CA LEU A 14 -11.41 -11.46 -21.00
C LEU A 14 -10.90 -11.15 -19.60
N TYR A 15 -9.72 -11.68 -19.28
CA TYR A 15 -9.00 -11.39 -18.06
C TYR A 15 -7.87 -10.42 -18.34
N SER A 16 -7.84 -9.30 -17.66
CA SER A 16 -6.69 -8.39 -17.71
C SER A 16 -5.84 -8.55 -16.45
N TYR A 17 -4.58 -8.88 -16.65
CA TYR A 17 -3.60 -8.99 -15.57
C TYR A 17 -2.63 -7.83 -15.61
N ASN A 18 -2.61 -7.04 -14.54
CA ASN A 18 -1.64 -5.98 -14.37
C ASN A 18 -0.34 -6.59 -13.82
N MET A 19 0.69 -6.68 -14.65
CA MET A 19 1.97 -7.29 -14.27
C MET A 19 2.73 -6.46 -13.23
N ILE A 20 2.47 -5.14 -13.17
CA ILE A 20 3.15 -4.22 -12.27
C ILE A 20 2.56 -4.32 -10.86
N ARG A 21 1.23 -4.44 -10.77
CA ARG A 21 0.52 -4.59 -9.49
C ARG A 21 0.32 -6.03 -9.06
N LYS A 22 0.61 -6.98 -9.96
CA LYS A 22 0.29 -8.41 -9.79
C LYS A 22 -1.19 -8.66 -9.46
N GLU A 23 -2.06 -7.83 -9.99
CA GLU A 23 -3.51 -7.87 -9.76
C GLU A 23 -4.24 -8.38 -10.98
N LEU A 24 -5.23 -9.22 -10.75
CA LEU A 24 -6.21 -9.63 -11.75
C LEU A 24 -7.43 -8.71 -11.65
N VAL A 25 -7.77 -8.04 -12.74
CA VAL A 25 -8.98 -7.22 -12.82
C VAL A 25 -10.19 -8.14 -13.05
N ASN A 26 -11.36 -7.73 -12.57
CA ASN A 26 -12.61 -8.46 -12.79
C ASN A 26 -12.79 -8.77 -14.29
N PRO A 27 -13.11 -10.02 -14.64
CA PRO A 27 -13.24 -10.44 -16.01
C PRO A 27 -14.41 -9.73 -16.70
N LEU A 28 -14.20 -9.44 -17.98
CA LEU A 28 -15.25 -8.98 -18.88
C LEU A 28 -15.74 -10.17 -19.71
N TYR A 29 -17.02 -10.28 -19.89
CA TYR A 29 -17.63 -11.37 -20.63
C TYR A 29 -18.30 -10.87 -21.90
N GLY A 30 -18.23 -11.66 -22.96
CA GLY A 30 -18.87 -11.41 -24.23
C GLY A 30 -18.95 -12.66 -25.08
N HIS A 31 -19.68 -12.61 -26.18
CA HIS A 31 -19.79 -13.74 -27.15
C HIS A 31 -18.77 -13.63 -28.27
N GLY A 32 -18.02 -12.55 -28.31
CA GLY A 32 -16.91 -12.39 -29.22
C GLY A 32 -16.14 -11.11 -28.92
N TYR A 33 -14.96 -11.01 -29.51
CA TYR A 33 -14.09 -9.84 -29.34
C TYR A 33 -13.33 -9.51 -30.61
N CYS A 34 -12.90 -8.26 -30.71
CA CYS A 34 -11.97 -7.81 -31.75
C CYS A 34 -11.04 -6.76 -31.14
N LEU A 35 -9.76 -6.88 -31.37
CA LEU A 35 -8.75 -5.88 -31.02
C LEU A 35 -8.32 -5.16 -32.29
N PHE A 36 -8.53 -3.84 -32.32
CA PHE A 36 -8.16 -3.00 -33.44
C PHE A 36 -6.72 -2.45 -33.27
N GLY A 37 -6.06 -2.14 -34.37
CA GLY A 37 -4.69 -1.60 -34.37
C GLY A 37 -4.54 -0.25 -33.65
N ASN A 38 -5.63 0.49 -33.49
CA ASN A 38 -5.66 1.74 -32.70
C ASN A 38 -5.75 1.52 -31.17
N GLY A 39 -5.77 0.26 -30.72
CA GLY A 39 -5.87 -0.10 -29.32
C GLY A 39 -7.29 -0.27 -28.78
N ASP A 40 -8.32 -0.09 -29.61
CA ASP A 40 -9.68 -0.33 -29.18
C ASP A 40 -9.98 -1.84 -29.14
N LEU A 41 -10.36 -2.33 -27.97
CA LEU A 41 -10.88 -3.67 -27.76
C LEU A 41 -12.40 -3.60 -27.73
N VAL A 42 -13.02 -4.29 -28.65
CA VAL A 42 -14.49 -4.38 -28.74
C VAL A 42 -14.92 -5.77 -28.27
N LEU A 43 -15.79 -5.80 -27.28
CA LEU A 43 -16.50 -6.98 -26.82
C LEU A 43 -17.97 -6.87 -27.25
N PHE A 44 -18.50 -7.91 -27.84
CA PHE A 44 -19.91 -7.93 -28.24
C PHE A 44 -20.64 -9.11 -27.63
N SER A 45 -21.89 -8.87 -27.26
CA SER A 45 -22.81 -9.85 -26.74
C SER A 45 -23.87 -10.15 -27.78
N SER A 46 -24.16 -11.44 -27.96
CA SER A 46 -25.27 -11.88 -28.80
C SER A 46 -26.02 -12.97 -28.03
N GLU A 47 -27.18 -12.62 -27.51
CA GLU A 47 -28.07 -13.58 -26.87
C GLU A 47 -29.15 -13.98 -27.88
N GLY A 48 -28.95 -15.13 -28.52
CA GLY A 48 -29.93 -15.69 -29.44
C GLY A 48 -29.69 -15.42 -30.93
N GLU A 49 -30.77 -15.23 -31.71
CA GLU A 49 -30.70 -15.04 -33.17
C GLU A 49 -30.00 -13.71 -33.56
N ALA A 50 -29.34 -13.73 -34.72
CA ALA A 50 -28.65 -12.56 -35.25
C ALA A 50 -29.61 -11.36 -35.39
N THR A 51 -29.31 -10.30 -34.69
CA THR A 51 -30.06 -9.04 -34.73
C THR A 51 -29.26 -7.98 -35.49
N ARG A 52 -29.94 -6.90 -35.96
CA ARG A 52 -29.26 -5.78 -36.63
C ARG A 52 -28.36 -4.99 -35.68
N ASN A 53 -28.67 -5.00 -34.39
CA ASN A 53 -27.96 -4.23 -33.37
C ASN A 53 -27.51 -5.20 -32.29
N HIS A 54 -26.19 -5.26 -32.06
CA HIS A 54 -25.59 -6.03 -30.97
C HIS A 54 -25.08 -5.08 -29.88
N PRO A 55 -25.31 -5.36 -28.60
CA PRO A 55 -24.66 -4.64 -27.53
C PRO A 55 -23.15 -4.79 -27.64
N MET A 56 -22.42 -3.68 -27.63
CA MET A 56 -20.97 -3.65 -27.68
C MET A 56 -20.42 -2.85 -26.51
N GLN A 57 -19.31 -3.33 -25.96
CA GLN A 57 -18.48 -2.59 -25.02
C GLN A 57 -17.16 -2.28 -25.70
N ILE A 58 -16.79 -1.01 -25.72
CA ILE A 58 -15.54 -0.54 -26.34
C ILE A 58 -14.59 -0.11 -25.20
N TRP A 59 -13.44 -0.75 -25.16
CA TRP A 59 -12.41 -0.49 -24.16
C TRP A 59 -11.15 0.00 -24.84
N ARG A 60 -10.64 1.16 -24.43
CA ARG A 60 -9.36 1.63 -24.92
C ARG A 60 -8.23 0.93 -24.18
N THR A 61 -7.41 0.17 -24.91
CA THR A 61 -6.26 -0.53 -24.39
C THR A 61 -4.97 0.22 -24.76
N PRO A 62 -3.86 -0.05 -24.06
CA PRO A 62 -2.55 0.48 -24.44
C PRO A 62 -1.91 -0.25 -25.64
N TYR A 63 -2.63 -1.19 -26.26
CA TYR A 63 -2.14 -1.89 -27.45
C TYR A 63 -1.99 -0.91 -28.62
N CYS A 64 -0.89 -0.98 -29.30
CA CYS A 64 -0.60 -0.17 -30.48
C CYS A 64 0.12 -1.07 -31.49
N ASP A 65 -0.35 -1.04 -32.73
CA ASP A 65 0.22 -1.77 -33.85
C ASP A 65 1.25 -0.92 -34.63
N ASP A 66 1.58 0.25 -34.06
CA ASP A 66 2.45 1.22 -34.68
C ASP A 66 3.92 0.77 -34.61
N GLU A 67 4.61 0.73 -35.75
CA GLU A 67 6.05 0.40 -35.83
C GLU A 67 6.91 1.27 -34.92
N HIS A 68 6.44 2.47 -34.59
CA HIS A 68 7.13 3.38 -33.67
C HIS A 68 7.17 2.82 -32.24
N ALA A 69 6.12 2.16 -31.76
CA ALA A 69 6.12 1.50 -30.46
C ALA A 69 7.04 0.28 -30.44
N ALA A 70 7.18 -0.40 -31.58
CA ALA A 70 8.11 -1.52 -31.74
C ALA A 70 9.58 -1.07 -31.89
N SER A 71 9.83 0.17 -32.30
CA SER A 71 11.18 0.72 -32.51
C SER A 71 11.79 1.33 -31.25
N VAL A 72 11.00 1.51 -30.17
CA VAL A 72 11.56 1.92 -28.88
C VAL A 72 12.42 0.76 -28.37
N PRO A 73 13.75 0.96 -28.23
CA PRO A 73 14.60 -0.11 -27.76
C PRO A 73 14.09 -0.57 -26.39
N ASP A 74 13.75 -1.86 -26.31
CA ASP A 74 13.46 -2.48 -25.03
C ASP A 74 14.75 -2.38 -24.21
N SER A 75 14.77 -1.45 -23.27
CA SER A 75 15.92 -1.26 -22.39
C SER A 75 16.19 -2.48 -21.52
N GLY A 76 15.35 -3.51 -21.61
CA GLY A 76 15.38 -4.68 -20.74
C GLY A 76 15.03 -4.35 -19.29
N SER A 77 14.94 -3.07 -18.97
CA SER A 77 14.65 -2.52 -17.67
C SER A 77 13.19 -2.78 -17.28
N PHE A 78 12.98 -3.37 -16.12
CA PHE A 78 11.64 -3.53 -15.56
C PHE A 78 11.02 -2.15 -15.24
N VAL A 79 11.83 -1.24 -14.69
CA VAL A 79 11.41 0.11 -14.29
C VAL A 79 10.93 0.94 -15.49
N SER A 80 11.54 0.77 -16.67
CA SER A 80 11.10 1.46 -17.89
C SER A 80 9.71 1.06 -18.37
N ARG A 81 9.21 -0.09 -17.94
CA ARG A 81 7.87 -0.60 -18.26
C ARG A 81 6.78 -0.12 -17.29
N ILE A 82 7.19 0.53 -16.19
CA ILE A 82 6.26 1.09 -15.22
C ILE A 82 5.61 2.33 -15.81
N GLY A 83 4.28 2.37 -15.78
CA GLY A 83 3.55 3.52 -16.32
C GLY A 83 3.81 4.81 -15.51
N ASN A 84 3.85 5.95 -16.18
CA ASN A 84 4.07 7.26 -15.55
C ASN A 84 3.18 7.51 -14.33
N LYS A 85 1.94 7.07 -14.36
CA LYS A 85 0.99 7.21 -13.25
C LYS A 85 1.46 6.50 -11.98
N GLU A 86 1.98 5.28 -12.12
CA GLU A 86 2.48 4.49 -11.00
C GLU A 86 3.78 5.06 -10.44
N LEU A 87 4.68 5.54 -11.32
CA LEU A 87 5.91 6.21 -10.91
C LEU A 87 5.61 7.51 -10.13
N VAL A 88 4.71 8.35 -10.65
CA VAL A 88 4.31 9.60 -9.97
C VAL A 88 3.71 9.31 -8.60
N ARG A 89 2.90 8.26 -8.49
CA ARG A 89 2.33 7.84 -7.22
C ARG A 89 3.40 7.37 -6.24
N ALA A 90 4.32 6.52 -6.67
CA ALA A 90 5.42 6.05 -5.84
C ALA A 90 6.32 7.20 -5.36
N ILE A 91 6.63 8.17 -6.23
CA ILE A 91 7.38 9.38 -5.87
C ILE A 91 6.62 10.20 -4.82
N SER A 92 5.31 10.37 -4.97
CA SER A 92 4.47 11.10 -4.02
C SER A 92 4.43 10.42 -2.65
N ASP A 93 4.29 9.09 -2.64
CA ASP A 93 4.27 8.31 -1.41
C ASP A 93 5.64 8.33 -0.70
N THR A 94 6.75 8.22 -1.45
CA THR A 94 8.11 8.36 -0.92
C THR A 94 8.34 9.75 -0.31
N LYS A 95 7.90 10.81 -0.99
CA LYS A 95 7.96 12.17 -0.42
C LYS A 95 7.16 12.31 0.87
N THR A 96 6.02 11.64 0.94
CA THR A 96 5.20 11.65 2.16
C THR A 96 5.91 10.95 3.30
N LEU A 97 6.55 9.79 3.06
CA LEU A 97 7.39 9.12 4.07
C LEU A 97 8.54 10.01 4.54
N THR A 98 9.25 10.63 3.60
CA THR A 98 10.38 11.53 3.93
C THR A 98 9.91 12.68 4.82
N ARG A 99 8.74 13.27 4.53
CA ARG A 99 8.17 14.34 5.34
C ARG A 99 7.79 13.86 6.73
N LEU A 100 7.19 12.68 6.86
CA LEU A 100 6.82 12.09 8.15
C LEU A 100 8.06 11.77 9.00
N ALA A 101 9.10 11.21 8.38
CA ALA A 101 10.36 10.92 9.05
C ALA A 101 11.10 12.18 9.53
N GLY A 102 10.90 13.32 8.85
CA GLY A 102 11.53 14.60 9.16
C GLY A 102 10.78 15.49 10.17
N VAL A 103 9.72 14.98 10.83
CA VAL A 103 8.95 15.76 11.80
C VAL A 103 9.80 16.05 13.05
N SER A 104 9.88 17.32 13.45
CA SER A 104 10.72 17.78 14.56
C SER A 104 10.20 17.40 15.96
N GLN A 105 8.93 17.07 16.10
CA GLN A 105 8.32 16.57 17.33
C GLN A 105 7.74 15.18 17.10
N PRO A 106 8.52 14.13 17.35
CA PRO A 106 8.08 12.76 17.14
C PRO A 106 7.01 12.37 18.17
N THR A 107 5.95 11.74 17.67
CA THR A 107 4.89 11.16 18.49
C THR A 107 4.76 9.68 18.19
N ARG A 108 4.29 8.88 19.13
CA ARG A 108 4.02 7.46 18.91
C ARG A 108 3.11 7.23 17.70
N VAL A 109 1.99 7.96 17.62
CA VAL A 109 1.05 7.87 16.49
C VAL A 109 1.71 8.23 15.16
N GLY A 110 2.64 9.20 15.15
CA GLY A 110 3.40 9.57 13.97
C GLY A 110 4.31 8.44 13.48
N TYR A 111 4.94 7.71 14.38
CA TYR A 111 5.76 6.54 14.02
C TYR A 111 4.91 5.33 13.63
N GLU A 112 3.75 5.12 14.22
CA GLU A 112 2.78 4.10 13.80
C GLU A 112 2.31 4.36 12.37
N ASP A 113 1.93 5.59 12.01
CA ASP A 113 1.57 5.98 10.63
C ASP A 113 2.76 5.82 9.65
N LEU A 114 3.97 6.17 10.09
CA LEU A 114 5.19 6.02 9.28
C LEU A 114 5.47 4.55 8.97
N ALA A 115 5.43 3.67 9.98
CA ALA A 115 5.68 2.25 9.84
C ALA A 115 4.62 1.57 8.94
N GLU A 116 3.34 1.89 9.15
CA GLU A 116 2.25 1.36 8.33
C GLU A 116 2.38 1.77 6.86
N ARG A 117 2.68 3.04 6.59
CA ARG A 117 2.86 3.52 5.21
C ARG A 117 4.08 2.91 4.54
N ALA A 118 5.19 2.77 5.27
CA ALA A 118 6.39 2.13 4.72
C ALA A 118 6.11 0.67 4.34
N LYS A 119 5.43 -0.10 5.20
CA LYS A 119 5.01 -1.47 4.88
C LYS A 119 4.08 -1.54 3.68
N ARG A 120 3.08 -0.66 3.62
CA ARG A 120 2.15 -0.59 2.47
C ARG A 120 2.87 -0.31 1.16
N MET A 121 3.95 0.48 1.18
CA MET A 121 4.74 0.72 -0.02
C MET A 121 5.38 -0.56 -0.58
N PHE A 122 5.82 -1.48 0.27
CA PHE A 122 6.31 -2.78 -0.19
C PHE A 122 5.23 -3.60 -0.87
N ASP A 123 4.04 -3.64 -0.29
CA ASP A 123 2.93 -4.40 -0.84
C ASP A 123 2.47 -3.85 -2.21
N VAL A 124 2.51 -2.52 -2.36
CA VAL A 124 2.02 -1.83 -3.58
C VAL A 124 3.10 -1.73 -4.66
N TYR A 125 4.36 -1.52 -4.27
CA TYR A 125 5.48 -1.23 -5.17
C TYR A 125 6.58 -2.29 -5.05
N PHE A 126 6.24 -3.57 -5.27
CA PHE A 126 7.18 -4.70 -5.20
C PHE A 126 8.43 -4.52 -6.09
N TRP A 127 8.35 -3.68 -7.13
CA TRP A 127 9.47 -3.35 -8.01
C TRP A 127 10.53 -2.45 -7.36
N LEU A 128 10.27 -1.91 -6.17
CA LEU A 128 11.28 -1.19 -5.39
C LEU A 128 12.41 -2.09 -4.88
N GLU A 129 12.22 -3.40 -4.89
CA GLU A 129 13.27 -4.39 -4.58
C GLU A 129 14.22 -4.66 -5.76
N ASP A 130 13.88 -4.17 -6.96
CA ASP A 130 14.73 -4.33 -8.14
C ASP A 130 16.02 -3.49 -8.00
N ASP A 131 17.14 -4.01 -8.53
CA ASP A 131 18.44 -3.34 -8.52
C ASP A 131 18.38 -1.94 -9.16
N GLU A 132 17.50 -1.75 -10.14
CA GLU A 132 17.28 -0.46 -10.81
C GLU A 132 16.63 0.60 -9.90
N ALA A 133 16.00 0.19 -8.80
CA ALA A 133 15.48 1.10 -7.78
C ALA A 133 16.56 1.61 -6.80
N HIS A 134 17.84 1.27 -7.06
CA HIS A 134 19.02 1.78 -6.34
C HIS A 134 18.94 1.61 -4.81
N GLY A 135 18.43 0.47 -4.34
CA GLY A 135 18.31 0.16 -2.91
C GLY A 135 17.21 0.92 -2.17
N LEU A 136 16.27 1.54 -2.90
CA LEU A 136 15.15 2.27 -2.29
C LEU A 136 14.25 1.34 -1.46
N GLY A 137 14.05 0.11 -1.91
CA GLY A 137 13.33 -0.91 -1.15
C GLY A 137 13.96 -1.19 0.21
N GLU A 138 15.28 -1.44 0.24
CA GLU A 138 16.02 -1.65 1.49
C GLU A 138 15.92 -0.45 2.43
N ALA A 139 16.04 0.78 1.89
CA ALA A 139 15.94 2.00 2.69
C ALA A 139 14.55 2.16 3.34
N ILE A 140 13.48 1.86 2.60
CA ILE A 140 12.11 1.89 3.12
C ILE A 140 11.90 0.79 4.18
N GLY A 141 12.45 -0.40 3.96
CA GLY A 141 12.41 -1.50 4.95
C GLY A 141 13.15 -1.16 6.23
N ALA A 142 14.34 -0.59 6.14
CA ALA A 142 15.09 -0.10 7.29
C ALA A 142 14.33 1.01 8.05
N LEU A 143 13.66 1.92 7.31
CA LEU A 143 12.82 2.96 7.91
C LEU A 143 11.64 2.35 8.69
N ALA A 144 10.94 1.37 8.12
CA ALA A 144 9.84 0.68 8.79
C ALA A 144 10.30 0.00 10.08
N SER A 145 11.39 -0.77 10.00
CA SER A 145 11.95 -1.48 11.17
C SER A 145 12.43 -0.51 12.26
N THR A 146 13.05 0.60 11.86
CA THR A 146 13.49 1.62 12.81
C THR A 146 12.29 2.29 13.49
N ALA A 147 11.23 2.59 12.74
CA ALA A 147 10.01 3.17 13.30
C ALA A 147 9.37 2.22 14.33
N GLU A 148 9.34 0.91 14.07
CA GLU A 148 8.84 -0.09 15.03
C GLU A 148 9.66 -0.12 16.33
N LEU A 149 10.99 -0.09 16.22
CA LEU A 149 11.85 -0.01 17.41
C LEU A 149 11.56 1.26 18.25
N VAL A 150 11.33 2.39 17.58
CA VAL A 150 10.97 3.63 18.29
C VAL A 150 9.60 3.53 18.96
N ILE A 151 8.63 2.89 18.32
CA ILE A 151 7.30 2.63 18.93
C ILE A 151 7.45 1.80 20.21
N ASP A 152 8.27 0.74 20.17
CA ASP A 152 8.53 -0.09 21.34
C ASP A 152 9.17 0.70 22.50
N GLU A 153 10.06 1.64 22.18
CA GLU A 153 10.64 2.54 23.20
C GLU A 153 9.59 3.50 23.78
N PHE A 154 8.68 4.03 22.97
CA PHE A 154 7.57 4.84 23.48
C PHE A 154 6.70 4.06 24.46
N VAL A 155 6.36 2.81 24.15
CA VAL A 155 5.58 1.94 25.05
C VAL A 155 6.30 1.75 26.39
N LYS A 156 7.60 1.48 26.38
CA LYS A 156 8.40 1.34 27.61
C LYS A 156 8.41 2.62 28.44
N VAL A 157 8.58 3.77 27.79
CA VAL A 157 8.55 5.07 28.48
C VAL A 157 7.18 5.35 29.10
N GLU A 158 6.08 5.05 28.39
CA GLU A 158 4.73 5.17 28.92
C GLU A 158 4.50 4.27 30.14
N GLU A 159 4.98 3.02 30.11
CA GLU A 159 4.90 2.08 31.22
C GLU A 159 5.69 2.55 32.45
N ILE A 160 6.93 3.02 32.24
CA ILE A 160 7.78 3.57 33.32
C ILE A 160 7.12 4.82 33.93
N SER A 161 6.60 5.71 33.09
CA SER A 161 5.90 6.91 33.54
C SER A 161 4.67 6.57 34.38
N ALA A 162 3.86 5.62 33.92
CA ALA A 162 2.68 5.15 34.67
C ALA A 162 3.06 4.49 36.01
N GLN A 163 4.17 3.75 36.05
CA GLN A 163 4.69 3.16 37.28
C GLN A 163 5.18 4.25 38.26
N ALA A 164 5.89 5.26 37.75
CA ALA A 164 6.37 6.36 38.58
C ALA A 164 5.20 7.15 39.20
N VAL A 165 4.14 7.43 38.43
CA VAL A 165 2.92 8.07 38.95
C VAL A 165 2.30 7.25 40.06
N ARG A 166 2.10 5.95 39.83
CA ARG A 166 1.55 5.05 40.88
C ARG A 166 2.40 5.03 42.14
N SER A 167 3.73 4.96 41.99
CA SER A 167 4.65 4.99 43.14
C SER A 167 4.59 6.30 43.91
N LEU A 168 4.39 7.43 43.22
CA LEU A 168 4.21 8.73 43.84
C LEU A 168 2.89 8.82 44.63
N GLU A 169 1.80 8.33 44.04
CA GLU A 169 0.48 8.26 44.69
C GLU A 169 0.54 7.39 45.95
N ASP A 170 1.18 6.23 45.90
CA ASP A 170 1.39 5.34 47.06
C ASP A 170 2.22 6.02 48.14
N ALA A 171 3.28 6.73 47.77
CA ALA A 171 4.11 7.45 48.72
C ALA A 171 3.33 8.60 49.40
N GLN A 172 2.54 9.34 48.63
CA GLN A 172 1.66 10.39 49.15
C GLN A 172 0.59 9.84 50.09
N ALA A 173 -0.03 8.71 49.75
CA ALA A 173 -1.00 8.07 50.60
C ALA A 173 -0.39 7.62 51.95
N ARG A 174 0.79 6.99 51.91
CA ARG A 174 1.53 6.61 53.12
C ARG A 174 1.93 7.83 53.97
N HIS A 175 2.40 8.88 53.32
CA HIS A 175 2.74 10.13 54.04
C HIS A 175 1.52 10.72 54.75
N HIS A 176 0.35 10.74 54.07
CA HIS A 176 -0.90 11.23 54.66
C HIS A 176 -1.37 10.38 55.83
N GLU A 177 -1.27 9.06 55.73
CA GLU A 177 -1.59 8.11 56.80
C GLU A 177 -0.68 8.31 58.02
N LEU A 178 0.64 8.44 57.82
CA LEU A 178 1.60 8.72 58.90
C LEU A 178 1.35 10.07 59.57
N ALA A 179 1.09 11.11 58.80
CA ALA A 179 0.77 12.42 59.33
C ALA A 179 -0.50 12.39 60.20
N GLY A 180 -1.55 11.71 59.72
CA GLY A 180 -2.78 11.50 60.47
C GLY A 180 -2.58 10.70 61.76
N SER A 181 -1.70 9.67 61.76
CA SER A 181 -1.40 8.89 62.97
C SER A 181 -0.60 9.68 64.00
N ILE A 182 0.27 10.59 63.56
CA ILE A 182 0.99 11.52 64.44
C ILE A 182 0.01 12.50 65.09
N ASP A 183 -0.89 13.11 64.30
CA ASP A 183 -1.87 14.07 64.80
C ASP A 183 -2.86 13.44 65.79
N THR A 184 -3.17 12.15 65.64
CA THR A 184 -4.09 11.41 66.55
C THR A 184 -3.39 10.83 67.76
N GLY A 185 -2.07 10.93 67.91
CA GLY A 185 -1.30 10.38 69.04
C GLY A 185 -1.29 8.84 69.05
N ALA A 186 -1.60 8.19 67.94
CA ALA A 186 -1.67 6.70 67.85
C ALA A 186 -0.32 5.98 67.96
N TRP A 187 0.75 6.75 68.08
CA TRP A 187 2.13 6.25 68.26
C TRP A 187 2.54 6.02 69.75
N GLU A 188 1.65 6.33 70.71
CA GLU A 188 1.91 6.14 72.17
C GLU A 188 1.53 4.74 72.67
N THR A 189 1.19 3.80 71.85
CA THR A 189 0.95 2.40 72.16
C THR A 189 1.97 1.52 71.51
#